data_a705a53e0904996f10d29ec8460849b4
#
_entry.id   a705a53e0904996f10d29ec8460849b4
#
_cell.length_a   1.000
_cell.length_b   1.000
_cell.length_c   1.000
_cell.angle_alpha   90.00
_cell.angle_beta   90.00
_cell.angle_gamma   90.00
#
_symmetry.space_group_name_H-M   'P 1'
#
loop_
_entity.id
_entity.type
_entity.pdbx_description
1 polymer ?
#
loop_
_entity_poly.entity_id
_entity_poly.type
_entity_poly.pdbx_seq_one_letter_code
_entity_poly.pdbx_strand_id
1 'polypeptide(L)'
;MRMKQRAPIITAVKRKIYECDAATIAFYRRNPVIAARDLLGIQLFDAQAYMLEQSWNASHVLWACSRNFGKSFVGSVFILLKAILYENQAIYIVSSVGDQSKETFNKIEEIVTRVGKTAASIRSLQDIAEKETKKSATNKSGFSHNPAGYVVEFYNGSSINTLNSNPDSNR
;
A
#
# COMPACT_ATOMS: atom_id res chain seq x y z
N MET A 1 -27.97 4.50 33.82
CA MET A 1 -26.92 3.60 34.36
C MET A 1 -25.88 3.38 33.24
N ARG A 2 -24.75 4.09 33.25
CA ARG A 2 -23.70 3.93 32.20
C ARG A 2 -22.90 2.68 32.50
N MET A 3 -22.98 1.66 31.62
CA MET A 3 -22.08 0.51 31.66
C MET A 3 -20.63 1.01 31.45
N LYS A 4 -19.81 0.88 32.48
CA LYS A 4 -18.37 1.08 32.33
C LYS A 4 -17.86 -0.03 31.41
N GLN A 5 -17.49 0.32 30.17
CA GLN A 5 -16.71 -0.59 29.32
C GLN A 5 -15.42 -0.93 30.06
N ARG A 6 -15.28 -2.19 30.47
CA ARG A 6 -14.02 -2.71 31.00
C ARG A 6 -13.00 -2.70 29.88
N ALA A 7 -11.91 -1.99 30.05
CA ALA A 7 -10.77 -2.08 29.15
C ALA A 7 -10.36 -3.56 28.98
N PRO A 8 -10.06 -4.03 27.76
CA PRO A 8 -9.67 -5.41 27.54
C PRO A 8 -8.42 -5.70 28.34
N ILE A 9 -8.42 -6.81 29.09
CA ILE A 9 -7.26 -7.27 29.84
C ILE A 9 -6.22 -7.78 28.81
N ILE A 10 -5.23 -6.95 28.52
CA ILE A 10 -4.11 -7.34 27.65
C ILE A 10 -3.20 -8.20 28.49
N THR A 11 -3.09 -9.51 28.17
CA THR A 11 -2.15 -10.40 28.81
C THR A 11 -0.72 -10.00 28.47
N ALA A 12 0.24 -10.33 29.32
CA ALA A 12 1.67 -10.02 29.11
C ALA A 12 2.19 -10.56 27.75
N VAL A 13 1.68 -11.73 27.32
CA VAL A 13 2.00 -12.32 26.00
C VAL A 13 1.48 -11.45 24.86
N LYS A 14 0.22 -10.99 24.91
CA LYS A 14 -0.34 -10.09 23.90
C LYS A 14 0.41 -8.76 23.84
N ARG A 15 0.76 -8.18 24.98
CA ARG A 15 1.58 -6.96 25.04
C ARG A 15 2.91 -7.14 24.33
N LYS A 16 3.61 -8.25 24.59
CA LYS A 16 4.90 -8.55 23.95
C LYS A 16 4.78 -8.73 22.44
N ILE A 17 3.70 -9.36 21.96
CA ILE A 17 3.40 -9.47 20.52
C ILE A 17 3.21 -8.08 19.92
N TYR A 18 2.37 -7.22 20.50
CA TYR A 18 2.16 -5.85 20.00
C TYR A 18 3.45 -5.01 20.01
N GLU A 19 4.29 -5.15 21.01
CA GLU A 19 5.60 -4.47 21.05
C GLU A 19 6.54 -4.95 19.94
N CYS A 20 6.56 -6.24 19.63
CA CYS A 20 7.32 -6.80 18.51
C CYS A 20 6.79 -6.31 17.17
N ASP A 21 5.47 -6.29 16.98
CA ASP A 21 4.83 -5.82 15.75
C ASP A 21 5.11 -4.33 15.52
N ALA A 22 5.00 -3.52 16.56
CA ALA A 22 5.29 -2.09 16.49
C ALA A 22 6.77 -1.82 16.12
N ALA A 23 7.71 -2.58 16.70
CA ALA A 23 9.13 -2.49 16.37
C ALA A 23 9.40 -2.89 14.92
N THR A 24 8.74 -3.93 14.43
CA THR A 24 8.84 -4.40 13.04
C THR A 24 8.30 -3.37 12.07
N ILE A 25 7.14 -2.79 12.34
CA ILE A 25 6.57 -1.70 11.53
C ILE A 25 7.51 -0.48 11.52
N ALA A 26 8.04 -0.09 12.68
CA ALA A 26 8.97 1.02 12.78
C ALA A 26 10.28 0.78 11.99
N PHE A 27 10.76 -0.47 11.97
CA PHE A 27 11.89 -0.87 11.14
C PHE A 27 11.60 -0.71 9.65
N TYR A 28 10.47 -1.22 9.16
CA TYR A 28 10.08 -1.10 7.75
C TYR A 28 9.79 0.36 7.33
N ARG A 29 9.23 1.17 8.22
CA ARG A 29 9.07 2.61 7.97
C ARG A 29 10.38 3.36 7.75
N ARG A 30 11.49 2.87 8.33
CA ARG A 30 12.84 3.44 8.14
C ARG A 30 13.58 2.84 6.94
N ASN A 31 13.15 1.67 6.47
CA ASN A 31 13.83 0.89 5.45
C ASN A 31 12.86 0.48 4.33
N PRO A 32 12.37 1.42 3.50
CA PRO A 32 11.33 1.13 2.51
C PRO A 32 11.75 0.12 1.44
N VAL A 33 13.04 0.05 1.09
CA VAL A 33 13.55 -0.92 0.12
C VAL A 33 13.51 -2.34 0.71
N ILE A 34 13.85 -2.49 1.99
CA ILE A 34 13.72 -3.77 2.69
C ILE A 34 12.24 -4.14 2.80
N ALA A 35 11.36 -3.17 3.11
CA ALA A 35 9.92 -3.41 3.14
C ALA A 35 9.37 -3.88 1.78
N ALA A 36 9.82 -3.30 0.66
CA ALA A 36 9.44 -3.75 -0.68
C ALA A 36 9.82 -5.21 -0.93
N ARG A 37 11.03 -5.60 -0.54
CA ARG A 37 11.50 -6.98 -0.67
C ARG A 37 10.75 -7.94 0.25
N ASP A 38 10.62 -7.63 1.52
CA ASP A 38 10.13 -8.56 2.53
C ASP A 38 8.59 -8.65 2.55
N LEU A 39 7.88 -7.52 2.39
CA LEU A 39 6.42 -7.47 2.42
C LEU A 39 5.78 -7.69 1.05
N LEU A 40 6.43 -7.25 -0.02
CA LEU A 40 5.87 -7.33 -1.38
C LEU A 40 6.60 -8.34 -2.27
N GLY A 41 7.69 -8.94 -1.83
CA GLY A 41 8.50 -9.86 -2.64
C GLY A 41 9.14 -9.18 -3.86
N ILE A 42 9.34 -7.87 -3.80
CA ILE A 42 9.83 -7.05 -4.91
C ILE A 42 11.29 -6.69 -4.68
N GLN A 43 12.17 -7.14 -5.58
CA GLN A 43 13.55 -6.69 -5.62
C GLN A 43 13.69 -5.54 -6.61
N LEU A 44 13.96 -4.35 -6.10
CA LEU A 44 14.21 -3.16 -6.89
C LEU A 44 15.65 -3.13 -7.39
N PHE A 45 15.88 -2.59 -8.61
CA PHE A 45 17.21 -2.25 -9.08
C PHE A 45 17.76 -1.06 -8.29
N ASP A 46 19.08 -0.92 -8.22
CA ASP A 46 19.74 0.12 -7.39
C ASP A 46 19.21 1.52 -7.64
N ALA A 47 18.99 1.90 -8.89
CA ALA A 47 18.43 3.20 -9.22
C ALA A 47 16.96 3.38 -8.78
N GLN A 48 16.17 2.31 -8.81
CA GLN A 48 14.80 2.31 -8.32
C GLN A 48 14.75 2.33 -6.78
N ALA A 49 15.64 1.59 -6.15
CA ALA A 49 15.81 1.58 -4.69
C ALA A 49 16.19 2.97 -4.18
N TYR A 50 17.19 3.60 -4.81
CA TYR A 50 17.58 4.97 -4.52
C TYR A 50 16.40 5.95 -4.66
N MET A 51 15.64 5.83 -5.75
CA MET A 51 14.47 6.68 -6.00
C MET A 51 13.41 6.51 -4.90
N LEU A 52 13.13 5.27 -4.48
CA LEU A 52 12.20 4.98 -3.39
C LEU A 52 12.68 5.58 -2.06
N GLU A 53 13.95 5.38 -1.70
CA GLU A 53 14.52 5.89 -0.44
C GLU A 53 14.52 7.41 -0.37
N GLN A 54 14.98 8.10 -1.42
CA GLN A 54 15.01 9.57 -1.46
C GLN A 54 13.62 10.19 -1.42
N SER A 55 12.62 9.49 -1.96
CA SER A 55 11.24 9.96 -1.96
C SER A 55 10.51 9.69 -0.65
N TRP A 56 10.98 8.75 0.16
CA TRP A 56 10.21 8.16 1.25
C TRP A 56 9.72 9.16 2.30
N ASN A 57 10.57 10.10 2.68
CA ASN A 57 10.27 11.12 3.69
C ASN A 57 10.16 12.53 3.10
N ALA A 58 10.26 12.66 1.80
CA ALA A 58 10.15 13.96 1.14
C ALA A 58 8.68 14.40 1.05
N SER A 59 8.41 15.66 1.34
CA SER A 59 7.06 16.24 1.22
C SER A 59 6.63 16.42 -0.24
N HIS A 60 7.58 16.69 -1.13
CA HIS A 60 7.37 16.89 -2.56
C HIS A 60 8.50 16.23 -3.33
N VAL A 61 8.16 15.49 -4.39
CA VAL A 61 9.14 14.79 -5.22
C VAL A 61 8.78 14.94 -6.69
N LEU A 62 9.78 15.24 -7.51
CA LEU A 62 9.69 15.19 -8.96
C LEU A 62 10.65 14.14 -9.51
N TRP A 63 10.11 13.12 -10.18
CA TRP A 63 10.90 12.08 -10.82
C TRP A 63 11.11 12.38 -12.32
N ALA A 64 12.26 12.92 -12.65
CA ALA A 64 12.70 13.13 -14.03
C ALA A 64 13.52 11.92 -14.50
N CYS A 65 12.85 10.93 -15.09
CA CYS A 65 13.47 9.70 -15.56
C CYS A 65 13.12 9.42 -17.02
N SER A 66 13.93 8.64 -17.70
CA SER A 66 13.67 8.19 -19.06
C SER A 66 12.40 7.34 -19.17
N ARG A 67 11.91 7.19 -20.42
CA ARG A 67 10.84 6.23 -20.71
C ARG A 67 11.33 4.80 -20.37
N ASN A 68 10.46 3.95 -19.87
CA ASN A 68 10.73 2.56 -19.46
C ASN A 68 11.64 2.37 -18.21
N PHE A 69 12.00 3.43 -17.50
CA PHE A 69 12.70 3.33 -16.21
C PHE A 69 11.90 2.59 -15.13
N GLY A 70 10.59 2.47 -15.31
CA GLY A 70 9.70 1.85 -14.33
C GLY A 70 9.13 2.82 -13.29
N LYS A 71 9.03 4.12 -13.61
CA LYS A 71 8.45 5.14 -12.71
C LYS A 71 7.12 4.74 -12.11
N SER A 72 6.18 4.31 -12.95
CA SER A 72 4.83 3.89 -12.49
C SER A 72 4.89 2.66 -11.59
N PHE A 73 5.84 1.75 -11.84
CA PHE A 73 6.04 0.58 -10.98
C PHE A 73 6.58 0.98 -9.60
N VAL A 74 7.64 1.80 -9.54
CA VAL A 74 8.18 2.31 -8.26
C VAL A 74 7.13 3.15 -7.52
N GLY A 75 6.34 3.95 -8.26
CA GLY A 75 5.21 4.70 -7.71
C GLY A 75 4.15 3.78 -7.08
N SER A 76 3.81 2.68 -7.75
CA SER A 76 2.88 1.68 -7.20
C SER A 76 3.41 1.03 -5.92
N VAL A 77 4.71 0.68 -5.88
CA VAL A 77 5.37 0.16 -4.69
C VAL A 77 5.36 1.18 -3.55
N PHE A 78 5.71 2.44 -3.84
CA PHE A 78 5.70 3.53 -2.87
C PHE A 78 4.31 3.74 -2.25
N ILE A 79 3.28 3.85 -3.09
CA ILE A 79 1.89 4.04 -2.67
C ILE A 79 1.42 2.89 -1.79
N LEU A 80 1.65 1.65 -2.23
CA LEU A 80 1.22 0.45 -1.52
C LEU A 80 1.91 0.34 -0.15
N LEU A 81 3.22 0.56 -0.07
CA LEU A 81 3.95 0.55 1.20
C LEU A 81 3.48 1.65 2.14
N LYS A 82 3.19 2.86 1.63
CA LYS A 82 2.60 3.94 2.44
C LYS A 82 1.24 3.53 3.00
N ALA A 83 0.38 2.93 2.19
CA ALA A 83 -0.95 2.49 2.63
C ALA A 83 -0.89 1.38 3.69
N ILE A 84 0.07 0.44 3.59
CA ILE A 84 0.19 -0.68 4.52
C ILE A 84 0.89 -0.26 5.83
N LEU A 85 1.98 0.51 5.73
CA LEU A 85 2.83 0.82 6.88
C LEU A 85 2.31 2.00 7.72
N TYR A 86 1.45 2.84 7.18
CA TYR A 86 0.88 3.99 7.89
C TYR A 86 -0.64 3.87 7.94
N GLU A 87 -1.20 4.12 9.11
CA GLU A 87 -2.65 4.05 9.35
C GLU A 87 -3.36 5.30 8.82
N ASN A 88 -4.63 5.11 8.41
CA ASN A 88 -5.55 6.20 8.05
C ASN A 88 -5.02 7.13 6.94
N GLN A 89 -4.28 6.57 5.96
CA GLN A 89 -3.78 7.34 4.83
C GLN A 89 -4.83 7.39 3.71
N ALA A 90 -5.22 8.59 3.29
CA ALA A 90 -6.01 8.79 2.08
C ALA A 90 -5.05 9.15 0.92
N ILE A 91 -4.81 8.20 0.03
CA ILE A 91 -3.87 8.36 -1.09
C ILE A 91 -4.65 8.52 -2.38
N TYR A 92 -4.29 9.53 -3.17
CA TYR A 92 -4.95 9.82 -4.44
C TYR A 92 -3.97 9.72 -5.60
N ILE A 93 -4.32 8.93 -6.61
CA ILE A 93 -3.60 8.84 -7.87
C ILE A 93 -4.34 9.71 -8.88
N VAL A 94 -3.71 10.81 -9.28
CA VAL A 94 -4.30 11.79 -10.19
C VAL A 94 -3.54 11.80 -11.51
N SER A 95 -4.26 11.80 -12.62
CA SER A 95 -3.67 12.00 -13.95
C SER A 95 -4.60 12.83 -14.84
N SER A 96 -4.04 13.47 -15.86
CA SER A 96 -4.79 14.23 -16.86
C SER A 96 -5.66 13.33 -17.72
N VAL A 97 -5.26 12.07 -17.91
CA VAL A 97 -6.00 11.04 -18.63
C VAL A 97 -6.37 9.94 -17.64
N GLY A 98 -7.66 9.69 -17.44
CA GLY A 98 -8.16 8.73 -16.44
C GLY A 98 -7.55 7.33 -16.56
N ASP A 99 -7.22 6.90 -17.78
CA ASP A 99 -6.62 5.59 -18.01
C ASP A 99 -5.21 5.43 -17.41
N GLN A 100 -4.42 6.52 -17.30
CA GLN A 100 -3.10 6.46 -16.69
C GLN A 100 -3.16 6.25 -15.16
N SER A 101 -4.13 6.87 -14.48
CA SER A 101 -4.33 6.63 -13.05
C SER A 101 -4.81 5.21 -12.79
N LYS A 102 -5.70 4.70 -13.63
CA LYS A 102 -6.19 3.32 -13.59
C LYS A 102 -5.07 2.31 -13.85
N GLU A 103 -4.15 2.59 -14.80
CA GLU A 103 -2.99 1.73 -15.07
C GLU A 103 -2.08 1.59 -13.83
N THR A 104 -1.82 2.68 -13.11
CA THR A 104 -1.03 2.64 -11.86
C THR A 104 -1.77 1.85 -10.79
N PHE A 105 -3.07 2.01 -10.67
CA PHE A 105 -3.91 1.24 -9.74
C PHE A 105 -3.91 -0.27 -10.07
N ASN A 106 -4.04 -0.62 -11.34
CA ASN A 106 -3.98 -2.02 -11.79
C ASN A 106 -2.62 -2.68 -11.47
N LYS A 107 -1.52 -1.91 -11.54
CA LYS A 107 -0.21 -2.40 -11.10
C LYS A 107 -0.17 -2.67 -9.59
N ILE A 108 -0.84 -1.85 -8.78
CA ILE A 108 -0.97 -2.10 -7.33
C ILE A 108 -1.76 -3.39 -7.09
N GLU A 109 -2.89 -3.58 -7.78
CA GLU A 109 -3.68 -4.82 -7.70
C GLU A 109 -2.86 -6.03 -8.13
N GLU A 110 -2.09 -5.94 -9.22
CA GLU A 110 -1.19 -6.99 -9.68
C GLU A 110 -0.16 -7.36 -8.61
N ILE A 111 0.47 -6.37 -7.98
CA ILE A 111 1.43 -6.60 -6.89
C ILE A 111 0.76 -7.36 -5.75
N VAL A 112 -0.40 -6.89 -5.28
CA VAL A 112 -1.12 -7.52 -4.16
C VAL A 112 -1.54 -8.96 -4.48
N THR A 113 -2.05 -9.20 -5.69
CA THR A 113 -2.52 -10.55 -6.11
C THR A 113 -1.36 -11.51 -6.40
N ARG A 114 -0.19 -11.00 -6.80
CA ARG A 114 1.01 -11.79 -7.10
C ARG A 114 1.70 -12.29 -5.84
N VAL A 115 1.69 -11.51 -4.77
CA VAL A 115 2.39 -11.81 -3.51
C VAL A 115 1.95 -13.15 -2.92
N GLY A 116 0.67 -13.48 -2.99
CA GLY A 116 0.14 -14.76 -2.53
C GLY A 116 0.57 -16.00 -3.33
N LYS A 117 1.24 -15.82 -4.48
CA LYS A 117 1.62 -16.91 -5.40
C LYS A 117 3.11 -17.23 -5.43
N THR A 118 3.95 -16.41 -4.82
CA THR A 118 5.41 -16.59 -4.87
C THR A 118 5.86 -17.58 -3.80
N ALA A 119 6.58 -18.62 -4.20
CA ALA A 119 7.12 -19.67 -3.32
C ALA A 119 8.38 -19.19 -2.58
N ALA A 120 8.33 -18.06 -1.86
CA ALA A 120 9.45 -17.55 -1.11
C ALA A 120 9.46 -18.04 0.33
N SER A 121 10.64 -18.16 0.92
CA SER A 121 10.85 -18.56 2.32
C SER A 121 10.21 -17.62 3.37
N ILE A 122 9.75 -16.44 2.94
CA ILE A 122 9.11 -15.41 3.78
C ILE A 122 7.64 -15.20 3.36
N ARG A 123 6.99 -16.26 2.93
CA ARG A 123 5.61 -16.22 2.43
C ARG A 123 4.62 -15.57 3.41
N SER A 124 4.81 -15.77 4.72
CA SER A 124 3.95 -15.19 5.75
C SER A 124 3.98 -13.66 5.81
N LEU A 125 5.12 -13.04 5.46
CA LEU A 125 5.25 -11.57 5.40
C LEU A 125 4.73 -11.02 4.07
N GLN A 126 4.93 -11.75 2.97
CA GLN A 126 4.45 -11.33 1.66
C GLN A 126 2.92 -11.33 1.54
N ASP A 127 2.24 -12.20 2.28
CA ASP A 127 0.78 -12.24 2.34
C ASP A 127 0.16 -11.03 3.07
N ILE A 128 0.94 -10.17 3.72
CA ILE A 128 0.43 -9.03 4.48
C ILE A 128 -0.35 -8.07 3.57
N ALA A 129 0.18 -7.73 2.40
CA ALA A 129 -0.48 -6.81 1.48
C ALA A 129 -1.88 -7.30 1.08
N GLU A 130 -2.02 -8.60 0.78
CA GLU A 130 -3.32 -9.21 0.46
C GLU A 130 -4.25 -9.29 1.67
N LYS A 131 -3.72 -9.60 2.85
CA LYS A 131 -4.51 -9.71 4.10
C LYS A 131 -5.00 -8.36 4.60
N GLU A 132 -4.22 -7.31 4.39
CA GLU A 132 -4.59 -5.95 4.79
C GLU A 132 -5.68 -5.33 3.91
N THR A 133 -5.91 -5.86 2.69
CA THR A 133 -6.96 -5.37 1.81
C THR A 133 -8.34 -5.75 2.33
N LYS A 134 -9.23 -4.76 2.45
CA LYS A 134 -10.59 -4.92 2.97
C LYS A 134 -11.48 -5.60 1.93
N LYS A 135 -11.85 -6.84 2.19
CA LYS A 135 -12.68 -7.68 1.31
C LYS A 135 -14.13 -7.69 1.77
N SER A 136 -15.07 -7.84 0.83
CA SER A 136 -16.50 -8.04 1.12
C SER A 136 -17.03 -9.30 0.45
N ALA A 137 -18.25 -9.71 0.80
CA ALA A 137 -18.90 -10.88 0.20
C ALA A 137 -19.05 -10.74 -1.34
N THR A 138 -19.24 -9.52 -1.84
CA THR A 138 -19.39 -9.20 -3.25
C THR A 138 -18.06 -8.86 -3.93
N ASN A 139 -17.06 -8.39 -3.18
CA ASN A 139 -15.73 -8.02 -3.70
C ASN A 139 -14.64 -8.79 -2.94
N LYS A 140 -14.29 -9.95 -3.46
CA LYS A 140 -13.31 -10.86 -2.86
C LYS A 140 -11.86 -10.38 -2.98
N SER A 141 -11.53 -9.53 -3.96
CA SER A 141 -10.20 -8.96 -4.11
C SER A 141 -10.00 -7.72 -3.24
N GLY A 142 -11.09 -7.03 -2.87
CA GLY A 142 -11.07 -5.74 -2.18
C GLY A 142 -10.86 -4.54 -3.12
N PHE A 143 -10.54 -4.78 -4.40
CA PHE A 143 -10.35 -3.74 -5.41
C PHE A 143 -11.67 -3.44 -6.11
N SER A 144 -12.08 -2.18 -6.13
CA SER A 144 -13.30 -1.72 -6.78
C SER A 144 -12.97 -0.93 -8.04
N HIS A 145 -13.55 -1.37 -9.17
CA HIS A 145 -13.31 -0.80 -10.51
C HIS A 145 -14.56 -0.07 -11.01
N ASN A 146 -14.94 1.01 -10.36
CA ASN A 146 -16.05 1.83 -10.82
C ASN A 146 -15.62 2.76 -11.97
N PRO A 147 -16.50 3.04 -12.95
CA PRO A 147 -16.20 3.98 -14.04
C PRO A 147 -15.76 5.37 -13.53
N ALA A 148 -16.34 5.84 -12.43
CA ALA A 148 -16.03 7.13 -11.81
C ALA A 148 -14.67 7.18 -11.12
N GLY A 149 -14.12 6.03 -10.69
CA GLY A 149 -12.82 5.93 -10.04
C GLY A 149 -12.60 4.56 -9.41
N TYR A 150 -11.36 4.13 -9.39
CA TYR A 150 -10.94 2.88 -8.76
C TYR A 150 -10.59 3.15 -7.30
N VAL A 151 -10.99 2.24 -6.42
CA VAL A 151 -10.79 2.38 -4.97
C VAL A 151 -10.38 1.05 -4.36
N VAL A 152 -9.43 1.09 -3.42
CA VAL A 152 -9.13 -0.01 -2.51
C VAL A 152 -9.01 0.54 -1.09
N GLU A 153 -9.59 -0.17 -0.13
CA GLU A 153 -9.51 0.12 1.30
C GLU A 153 -8.72 -0.96 2.02
N PHE A 154 -8.00 -0.55 3.06
CA PHE A 154 -7.22 -1.42 3.92
C PHE A 154 -7.82 -1.49 5.33
N TYR A 155 -7.57 -2.58 6.06
CA TYR A 155 -8.08 -2.75 7.43
C TYR A 155 -7.50 -1.74 8.42
N ASN A 156 -6.32 -1.18 8.14
CA ASN A 156 -5.71 -0.12 8.94
C ASN A 156 -6.33 1.28 8.72
N GLY A 157 -7.44 1.37 7.97
CA GLY A 157 -8.13 2.62 7.67
C GLY A 157 -7.56 3.40 6.48
N SER A 158 -6.50 2.92 5.85
CA SER A 158 -5.94 3.55 4.65
C SER A 158 -6.78 3.27 3.42
N SER A 159 -6.74 4.17 2.43
CA SER A 159 -7.38 3.99 1.12
C SER A 159 -6.53 4.53 -0.01
N ILE A 160 -6.64 3.90 -1.17
CA ILE A 160 -6.04 4.36 -2.42
C ILE A 160 -7.17 4.60 -3.42
N ASN A 161 -7.23 5.80 -3.96
CA ASN A 161 -8.29 6.27 -4.85
C ASN A 161 -7.69 6.80 -6.15
N THR A 162 -8.33 6.52 -7.29
CA THR A 162 -7.97 7.16 -8.55
C THR A 162 -8.90 8.32 -8.84
N LEU A 163 -8.34 9.43 -9.27
CA LEU A 163 -9.10 10.60 -9.70
C LEU A 163 -8.68 11.00 -11.11
N ASN A 164 -9.67 11.46 -11.89
CA ASN A 164 -9.42 12.12 -13.16
C ASN A 164 -9.35 13.64 -12.91
N SER A 165 -8.31 14.29 -13.41
CA SER A 165 -8.19 15.75 -13.30
C SER A 165 -9.04 16.51 -14.32
N ASN A 166 -9.72 15.82 -15.25
CA ASN A 166 -10.63 16.47 -16.17
C ASN A 166 -11.95 16.83 -15.46
N PRO A 167 -12.29 18.12 -15.31
CA PRO A 167 -13.47 18.57 -14.59
C PRO A 167 -14.79 18.07 -15.18
N ASP A 168 -14.81 17.75 -16.47
CA ASP A 168 -16.03 17.29 -17.17
C ASP A 168 -16.36 15.81 -16.91
N SER A 169 -15.43 15.04 -16.37
CA SER A 169 -15.63 13.61 -16.06
C SER A 169 -16.07 13.34 -14.63
N ASN A 170 -16.12 14.36 -13.77
CA ASN A 170 -16.48 14.26 -12.34
C ASN A 170 -17.89 14.80 -12.05
N ARG A 171 -18.73 14.96 -13.08
CA ARG A 171 -20.15 15.37 -12.96
C ARG A 171 -21.08 14.19 -13.04
#